data_6dc3035613e54b3b427d3573552d6ecf
#
_entry.id   6dc3035613e54b3b427d3573552d6ecf
#
_cell.length_a   1.000
_cell.length_b   1.000
_cell.length_c   1.000
_cell.angle_alpha   90.00
_cell.angle_beta   90.00
_cell.angle_gamma   90.00
#
_symmetry.space_group_name_H-M   'P 1'
#
loop_
_entity.id
_entity.type
_entity.pdbx_description
1 polymer ?
#
loop_
_entity_poly.entity_id
_entity_poly.type
_entity_poly.pdbx_seq_one_letter_code
_entity_poly.pdbx_strand_id
1 'polypeptide(L)'
;MNIPKLILLLSFMIVSCGSDFVIPPPVPGPDGGSSGEQGGVTEEEPPVVLPVLPEEALVADGNDALTYALILQKGYNYETPDNSGNHASAPYRHIRQSYDEFLKRYVFDFILHIENDDDRGKTDIKDRQRNEIKTDSKSPAEMVAQKGETLRMSWKFCLPAGMKTTTKFSHIHQLKGIDNKEGNADVGMPLITFTARSMSNGTQQFQVIHTSPSSQKSENTTIYKCSLDDFLGRWVEVVETVTFDEDGTYELLIRRMDDGKELVKISPKNLWLWREGTTGLRPKWGLYRHFGVNRSNAHLLRDECLKFTDFYIEKLK
;
A
#
# COMPACT_ATOMS: atom_id res chain seq x y z
N MET A 1 51.10 16.64 25.06
CA MET A 1 49.80 17.27 25.30
C MET A 1 48.76 16.40 24.58
N ASN A 2 48.14 15.48 25.36
CA ASN A 2 47.21 14.47 24.83
C ASN A 2 45.78 15.05 24.78
N ILE A 3 45.18 15.08 23.60
CA ILE A 3 43.79 15.46 23.41
C ILE A 3 42.94 14.17 23.44
N PRO A 4 41.95 14.03 24.32
CA PRO A 4 41.10 12.85 24.33
C PRO A 4 40.12 12.87 23.15
N LYS A 5 40.04 11.75 22.43
CA LYS A 5 39.04 11.51 21.41
C LYS A 5 37.66 11.38 22.07
N LEU A 6 36.79 12.35 21.80
CA LEU A 6 35.39 12.31 22.16
C LEU A 6 34.68 11.31 21.22
N ILE A 7 34.30 10.16 21.75
CA ILE A 7 33.47 9.19 21.04
C ILE A 7 32.02 9.70 21.14
N LEU A 8 31.52 10.23 20.03
CA LEU A 8 30.12 10.60 19.88
C LEU A 8 29.30 9.32 19.61
N LEU A 9 28.64 8.79 20.63
CA LEU A 9 27.65 7.74 20.45
C LEU A 9 26.41 8.35 19.76
N LEU A 10 26.27 8.12 18.44
CA LEU A 10 25.02 8.35 17.74
C LEU A 10 24.04 7.23 18.13
N SER A 11 23.06 7.55 18.96
CA SER A 11 21.90 6.67 19.18
C SER A 11 21.04 6.67 17.91
N PHE A 12 21.17 5.62 17.10
CA PHE A 12 20.21 5.34 16.05
C PHE A 12 18.90 4.87 16.68
N MET A 13 17.86 5.71 16.64
CA MET A 13 16.50 5.21 16.85
C MET A 13 16.12 4.37 15.63
N ILE A 14 16.19 3.06 15.81
CA ILE A 14 15.58 2.12 14.86
C ILE A 14 14.09 2.23 15.10
N VAL A 15 13.37 2.86 14.16
CA VAL A 15 11.91 2.74 14.10
C VAL A 15 11.63 1.31 13.66
N SER A 16 11.51 0.43 14.65
CA SER A 16 10.99 -0.91 14.45
C SER A 16 9.48 -0.77 14.22
N CYS A 17 8.91 -1.44 13.22
CA CYS A 17 7.47 -1.72 13.15
C CYS A 17 7.09 -2.69 14.30
N GLY A 18 7.55 -2.42 15.51
CA GLY A 18 7.19 -3.14 16.71
C GLY A 18 5.70 -2.95 16.98
N SER A 19 5.05 -4.04 17.28
CA SER A 19 3.63 -4.15 17.58
C SER A 19 3.28 -3.38 18.85
N ASP A 20 2.97 -2.10 18.75
CA ASP A 20 2.14 -1.43 19.75
C ASP A 20 0.66 -1.73 19.43
N PHE A 21 0.32 -3.02 19.41
CA PHE A 21 -1.06 -3.48 19.37
C PHE A 21 -1.61 -3.42 20.80
N VAL A 22 -2.04 -2.24 21.23
CA VAL A 22 -2.85 -2.09 22.44
C VAL A 22 -4.29 -2.35 22.02
N ILE A 23 -4.78 -3.54 22.32
CA ILE A 23 -6.23 -3.83 22.31
C ILE A 23 -6.83 -2.96 23.40
N PRO A 24 -7.75 -2.03 23.12
CA PRO A 24 -8.44 -1.29 24.15
C PRO A 24 -9.29 -2.28 24.97
N PRO A 25 -9.31 -2.17 26.33
CA PRO A 25 -10.15 -3.03 27.15
C PRO A 25 -11.62 -2.80 26.83
N PRO A 26 -12.47 -3.83 26.94
CA PRO A 26 -13.90 -3.70 26.72
C PRO A 26 -14.51 -2.70 27.72
N VAL A 27 -15.38 -1.84 27.21
CA VAL A 27 -16.14 -0.87 28.02
C VAL A 27 -17.08 -1.65 28.95
N PRO A 28 -17.09 -1.42 30.28
CA PRO A 28 -18.03 -2.08 31.20
C PRO A 28 -19.46 -1.58 30.92
N GLY A 29 -20.35 -2.52 30.63
CA GLY A 29 -21.80 -2.26 30.62
C GLY A 29 -22.34 -2.10 32.04
N PRO A 30 -23.54 -1.49 32.24
CA PRO A 30 -24.10 -1.19 33.57
C PRO A 30 -24.52 -2.47 34.29
N ASP A 31 -24.21 -2.48 35.60
CA ASP A 31 -24.50 -3.53 36.58
C ASP A 31 -25.99 -3.89 36.63
N GLY A 32 -26.22 -5.20 36.57
CA GLY A 32 -27.50 -5.82 36.96
C GLY A 32 -27.25 -7.25 37.43
N GLY A 33 -27.35 -7.45 38.71
CA GLY A 33 -26.87 -8.58 39.48
C GLY A 33 -27.54 -9.95 39.28
N SER A 34 -26.93 -10.89 39.90
CA SER A 34 -27.36 -12.22 40.44
C SER A 34 -26.77 -13.46 39.78
N SER A 35 -25.85 -14.03 40.53
CA SER A 35 -25.58 -15.48 40.85
C SER A 35 -25.90 -16.56 39.79
N GLY A 36 -24.87 -17.30 39.43
CA GLY A 36 -24.95 -18.60 38.77
C GLY A 36 -23.59 -19.07 38.26
N GLU A 37 -22.83 -19.84 39.07
CA GLU A 37 -21.65 -20.58 38.60
C GLU A 37 -22.06 -21.57 37.50
N GLN A 38 -21.57 -21.34 36.29
CA GLN A 38 -21.44 -22.39 35.28
C GLN A 38 -20.08 -22.20 34.60
N GLY A 39 -19.25 -23.24 34.67
CA GLY A 39 -17.95 -23.32 34.01
C GLY A 39 -18.08 -23.05 32.51
N GLY A 40 -17.67 -21.86 32.11
CA GLY A 40 -17.56 -21.49 30.70
C GLY A 40 -16.36 -22.22 30.09
N VAL A 41 -16.64 -23.20 29.23
CA VAL A 41 -15.67 -23.69 28.26
C VAL A 41 -15.43 -22.51 27.32
N THR A 42 -14.23 -21.92 27.37
CA THR A 42 -13.80 -20.99 26.34
C THR A 42 -13.67 -21.78 25.03
N GLU A 43 -14.65 -21.66 24.15
CA GLU A 43 -14.49 -22.10 22.77
C GLU A 43 -13.30 -21.31 22.19
N GLU A 44 -12.16 -21.98 21.96
CA GLU A 44 -11.09 -21.45 21.12
C GLU A 44 -11.68 -21.25 19.73
N GLU A 45 -11.68 -20.01 19.23
CA GLU A 45 -12.04 -19.74 17.85
C GLU A 45 -11.19 -20.62 16.94
N PRO A 46 -11.78 -21.29 15.95
CA PRO A 46 -11.03 -22.15 15.04
C PRO A 46 -9.94 -21.31 14.35
N PRO A 47 -8.73 -21.86 14.22
CA PRO A 47 -7.63 -21.14 13.59
C PRO A 47 -8.04 -20.66 12.20
N VAL A 48 -7.78 -19.39 11.90
CA VAL A 48 -8.02 -18.81 10.56
C VAL A 48 -7.18 -19.61 9.58
N VAL A 49 -7.83 -20.48 8.81
CA VAL A 49 -7.16 -21.22 7.73
C VAL A 49 -6.96 -20.23 6.57
N LEU A 50 -5.74 -19.72 6.45
CA LEU A 50 -5.38 -18.88 5.30
C LEU A 50 -5.44 -19.73 4.04
N PRO A 51 -6.02 -19.22 2.94
CA PRO A 51 -6.05 -19.94 1.68
C PRO A 51 -4.61 -20.23 1.21
N VAL A 52 -4.40 -21.40 0.62
CA VAL A 52 -3.12 -21.74 0.00
C VAL A 52 -2.95 -20.82 -1.20
N LEU A 53 -1.91 -19.98 -1.14
CA LEU A 53 -1.57 -19.09 -2.25
C LEU A 53 -0.86 -19.86 -3.36
N PRO A 54 -1.04 -19.46 -4.62
CA PRO A 54 -0.24 -19.99 -5.72
C PRO A 54 1.25 -19.75 -5.50
N GLU A 55 2.09 -20.63 -6.06
CA GLU A 55 3.56 -20.52 -5.95
C GLU A 55 4.08 -19.19 -6.53
N GLU A 56 3.40 -18.66 -7.53
CA GLU A 56 3.72 -17.39 -8.20
C GLU A 56 3.50 -16.17 -7.31
N ALA A 57 2.72 -16.29 -6.23
CA ALA A 57 2.44 -15.18 -5.33
C ALA A 57 3.73 -14.65 -4.68
N LEU A 58 3.83 -13.32 -4.55
CA LEU A 58 4.88 -12.68 -3.78
C LEU A 58 4.49 -12.69 -2.30
N VAL A 59 5.14 -13.56 -1.55
CA VAL A 59 4.96 -13.75 -0.11
C VAL A 59 6.30 -13.54 0.58
N ALA A 60 6.29 -12.88 1.74
CA ALA A 60 7.48 -12.69 2.55
C ALA A 60 7.96 -14.04 3.13
N ASP A 61 9.24 -14.34 3.00
CA ASP A 61 9.87 -15.62 3.36
C ASP A 61 10.66 -15.57 4.69
N GLY A 62 10.72 -14.38 5.32
CA GLY A 62 11.47 -14.13 6.54
C GLY A 62 12.95 -13.80 6.34
N ASN A 63 13.44 -13.83 5.11
CA ASN A 63 14.81 -13.47 4.79
C ASN A 63 14.93 -11.98 4.44
N ASP A 64 14.96 -11.12 5.46
CA ASP A 64 14.99 -9.67 5.31
C ASP A 64 16.15 -9.19 4.42
N ALA A 65 17.32 -9.82 4.50
CA ALA A 65 18.48 -9.46 3.70
C ALA A 65 18.27 -9.63 2.18
N LEU A 66 17.40 -10.56 1.78
CA LEU A 66 17.10 -10.87 0.39
C LEU A 66 15.76 -10.32 -0.10
N THR A 67 15.10 -9.43 0.66
CA THR A 67 13.78 -8.88 0.33
C THR A 67 13.68 -8.36 -1.11
N TYR A 68 14.65 -7.56 -1.57
CA TYR A 68 14.63 -7.01 -2.92
C TYR A 68 14.90 -8.07 -4.00
N ALA A 69 15.74 -9.05 -3.70
CA ALA A 69 15.98 -10.18 -4.60
C ALA A 69 14.70 -11.02 -4.77
N LEU A 70 13.98 -11.29 -3.69
CA LEU A 70 12.70 -11.99 -3.72
C LEU A 70 11.65 -11.25 -4.56
N ILE A 71 11.52 -9.92 -4.37
CA ILE A 71 10.60 -9.08 -5.16
C ILE A 71 10.90 -9.19 -6.65
N LEU A 72 12.18 -9.09 -7.04
CA LEU A 72 12.60 -9.20 -8.44
C LEU A 72 12.39 -10.62 -9.00
N GLN A 73 12.70 -11.65 -8.22
CA GLN A 73 12.52 -13.06 -8.61
C GLN A 73 11.05 -13.39 -8.91
N LYS A 74 10.12 -12.77 -8.18
CA LYS A 74 8.68 -12.94 -8.39
C LYS A 74 8.11 -12.05 -9.49
N GLY A 75 8.95 -11.43 -10.33
CA GLY A 75 8.54 -10.65 -11.49
C GLY A 75 8.10 -9.21 -11.18
N TYR A 76 8.23 -8.77 -9.94
CA TYR A 76 7.98 -7.39 -9.56
C TYR A 76 9.27 -6.56 -9.65
N ASN A 77 9.12 -5.24 -9.65
CA ASN A 77 10.18 -4.25 -9.50
C ASN A 77 9.80 -3.28 -8.36
N TYR A 78 10.69 -2.39 -7.98
CA TYR A 78 10.45 -1.47 -6.87
C TYR A 78 10.88 -0.04 -7.21
N GLU A 79 10.23 0.93 -6.57
CA GLU A 79 10.52 2.35 -6.60
C GLU A 79 10.63 2.85 -5.16
N THR A 80 11.84 2.88 -4.64
CA THR A 80 12.14 3.16 -3.23
C THR A 80 13.09 4.34 -3.07
N PRO A 81 13.12 5.04 -1.93
CA PRO A 81 14.08 6.12 -1.69
C PRO A 81 15.53 5.65 -1.71
N ASP A 82 15.80 4.40 -1.32
CA ASP A 82 17.15 3.83 -1.24
C ASP A 82 17.68 3.29 -2.58
N ASN A 83 16.94 3.43 -3.69
CA ASN A 83 17.47 3.12 -5.03
C ASN A 83 18.57 4.11 -5.45
N SER A 84 18.50 5.33 -4.96
CA SER A 84 19.40 6.43 -5.30
C SER A 84 19.18 7.59 -4.33
N GLY A 85 19.89 8.71 -4.55
CA GLY A 85 19.74 9.90 -3.74
C GLY A 85 20.38 9.82 -2.37
N ASN A 86 19.75 10.40 -1.36
CA ASN A 86 20.31 10.56 -0.01
C ASN A 86 20.61 9.24 0.70
N HIS A 87 19.95 8.14 0.31
CA HIS A 87 20.11 6.83 0.91
C HIS A 87 20.94 5.85 0.07
N ALA A 88 21.39 6.23 -1.13
CA ALA A 88 22.08 5.33 -2.06
C ALA A 88 23.34 4.68 -1.47
N SER A 89 24.03 5.35 -0.56
CA SER A 89 25.23 4.86 0.14
C SER A 89 24.96 4.27 1.53
N ALA A 90 23.73 4.37 2.03
CA ALA A 90 23.40 3.87 3.36
C ALA A 90 23.00 2.38 3.30
N PRO A 91 23.35 1.55 4.29
CA PRO A 91 22.89 0.16 4.40
C PRO A 91 21.42 0.13 4.88
N TYR A 92 20.60 0.98 4.30
CA TYR A 92 19.23 1.22 4.74
C TYR A 92 18.23 0.77 3.68
N ARG A 93 17.35 -0.15 4.06
CA ARG A 93 16.33 -0.68 3.16
C ARG A 93 14.96 -0.16 3.57
N HIS A 94 14.18 0.33 2.58
CA HIS A 94 12.84 0.86 2.79
C HIS A 94 11.75 -0.18 2.62
N ILE A 95 12.04 -1.32 1.98
CA ILE A 95 11.19 -2.50 2.01
C ILE A 95 11.94 -3.59 2.77
N ARG A 96 11.36 -4.03 3.89
CA ARG A 96 11.91 -5.03 4.79
C ARG A 96 10.91 -6.15 5.03
N GLN A 97 11.30 -7.14 5.82
CA GLN A 97 10.39 -8.19 6.27
C GLN A 97 10.36 -8.23 7.79
N SER A 98 9.16 -8.33 8.37
CA SER A 98 8.95 -8.54 9.79
C SER A 98 7.91 -9.64 10.04
N TYR A 99 7.96 -10.26 11.23
CA TYR A 99 6.93 -11.21 11.64
C TYR A 99 5.69 -10.45 12.10
N ASP A 100 4.53 -10.85 11.61
CA ASP A 100 3.25 -10.25 12.00
C ASP A 100 2.46 -11.20 12.89
N GLU A 101 2.13 -10.75 14.09
CA GLU A 101 1.48 -11.57 15.11
C GLU A 101 0.03 -11.91 14.79
N PHE A 102 -0.68 -11.06 14.04
CA PHE A 102 -2.05 -11.33 13.63
C PHE A 102 -2.09 -12.41 12.53
N LEU A 103 -1.26 -12.27 11.51
CA LEU A 103 -1.20 -13.24 10.41
C LEU A 103 -0.35 -14.48 10.74
N LYS A 104 0.40 -14.47 11.85
CA LYS A 104 1.32 -15.54 12.27
C LYS A 104 2.34 -15.93 11.20
N ARG A 105 2.85 -14.93 10.46
CA ARG A 105 3.85 -15.11 9.40
C ARG A 105 4.61 -13.83 9.07
N TYR A 106 5.63 -13.93 8.23
CA TYR A 106 6.36 -12.78 7.74
C TYR A 106 5.53 -11.99 6.72
N VAL A 107 5.72 -10.66 6.73
CA VAL A 107 5.10 -9.68 5.85
C VAL A 107 6.13 -8.66 5.37
N PHE A 108 5.80 -7.87 4.36
CA PHE A 108 6.64 -6.78 3.89
C PHE A 108 6.28 -5.48 4.62
N ASP A 109 7.30 -4.80 5.14
CA ASP A 109 7.22 -3.47 5.73
C ASP A 109 7.67 -2.42 4.71
N PHE A 110 6.79 -1.47 4.38
CA PHE A 110 7.08 -0.36 3.48
C PHE A 110 7.25 0.91 4.31
N ILE A 111 8.48 1.38 4.45
CA ILE A 111 8.87 2.45 5.37
C ILE A 111 9.12 3.74 4.59
N LEU A 112 8.61 4.87 5.09
CA LEU A 112 8.91 6.21 4.60
C LEU A 112 9.19 7.17 5.76
N HIS A 113 10.34 7.87 5.69
CA HIS A 113 10.75 8.87 6.66
C HIS A 113 10.53 10.27 6.12
N ILE A 114 9.96 11.16 6.95
CA ILE A 114 9.64 12.53 6.52
C ILE A 114 10.88 13.30 6.10
N GLU A 115 11.97 13.21 6.85
CA GLU A 115 13.11 14.11 6.65
C GLU A 115 13.97 13.73 5.45
N ASN A 116 14.21 12.44 5.23
CA ASN A 116 15.27 11.99 4.34
C ASN A 116 14.77 11.41 3.02
N ASP A 117 13.51 10.97 2.97
CA ASP A 117 13.00 10.25 1.82
C ASP A 117 12.45 11.20 0.75
N ASP A 118 12.56 10.76 -0.50
CA ASP A 118 12.14 11.48 -1.69
C ASP A 118 11.38 10.56 -2.69
N ASP A 119 11.16 11.03 -3.91
CA ASP A 119 10.64 10.21 -5.00
C ASP A 119 11.80 9.55 -5.76
N ARG A 120 12.29 8.41 -5.25
CA ARG A 120 13.30 7.56 -5.93
C ARG A 120 14.64 8.25 -6.16
N GLY A 121 15.12 9.04 -5.19
CA GLY A 121 16.36 9.80 -5.32
C GLY A 121 16.30 10.99 -6.27
N LYS A 122 15.11 11.39 -6.70
CA LYS A 122 14.90 12.60 -7.51
C LYS A 122 14.94 13.83 -6.62
N THR A 123 16.12 14.36 -6.40
CA THR A 123 16.36 15.48 -5.48
C THR A 123 15.74 16.82 -5.93
N ASP A 124 15.35 16.93 -7.20
CA ASP A 124 14.61 18.05 -7.77
C ASP A 124 13.09 17.98 -7.43
N ILE A 125 12.55 16.79 -7.13
CA ILE A 125 11.17 16.60 -6.73
C ILE A 125 11.06 16.63 -5.21
N LYS A 126 10.71 17.79 -4.65
CA LYS A 126 10.71 18.05 -3.21
C LYS A 126 9.32 18.06 -2.58
N ASP A 127 8.28 17.70 -3.32
CA ASP A 127 6.89 17.79 -2.85
C ASP A 127 6.27 16.43 -2.53
N ARG A 128 7.02 15.32 -2.73
CA ARG A 128 6.50 13.96 -2.58
C ARG A 128 7.56 12.92 -2.23
N GLN A 129 7.10 11.80 -1.71
CA GLN A 129 7.91 10.63 -1.35
C GLN A 129 7.27 9.37 -1.92
N ARG A 130 8.09 8.37 -2.23
CA ARG A 130 7.61 7.10 -2.80
C ARG A 130 8.36 5.90 -2.25
N ASN A 131 7.59 4.90 -1.85
CA ASN A 131 8.07 3.55 -1.59
C ASN A 131 7.01 2.57 -2.12
N GLU A 132 7.23 1.99 -3.30
CA GLU A 132 6.26 1.14 -3.99
C GLU A 132 6.95 -0.05 -4.66
N ILE A 133 6.25 -1.20 -4.70
CA ILE A 133 6.51 -2.25 -5.70
C ILE A 133 5.56 -2.08 -6.88
N LYS A 134 5.92 -2.67 -8.02
CA LYS A 134 5.15 -2.57 -9.26
C LYS A 134 5.48 -3.74 -10.19
N THR A 135 4.62 -3.98 -11.17
CA THR A 135 5.06 -4.65 -12.40
C THR A 135 5.55 -3.63 -13.43
N ASP A 136 6.25 -4.05 -14.46
CA ASP A 136 6.72 -3.19 -15.55
C ASP A 136 6.95 -4.01 -16.84
N SER A 137 7.57 -3.40 -17.84
CA SER A 137 7.84 -4.03 -19.15
C SER A 137 8.78 -5.25 -19.10
N LYS A 138 9.42 -5.51 -17.94
CA LYS A 138 10.27 -6.69 -17.72
C LYS A 138 9.58 -7.77 -16.91
N SER A 139 8.41 -7.48 -16.37
CA SER A 139 7.58 -8.46 -15.66
C SER A 139 7.06 -9.52 -16.63
N PRO A 140 6.75 -10.73 -16.15
CA PRO A 140 6.02 -11.74 -16.92
C PRO A 140 4.78 -11.15 -17.61
N ALA A 141 4.48 -11.59 -18.83
CA ALA A 141 3.41 -11.04 -19.65
C ALA A 141 2.01 -11.17 -19.01
N GLU A 142 1.83 -12.21 -18.19
CA GLU A 142 0.61 -12.45 -17.40
C GLU A 142 0.38 -11.42 -16.28
N MET A 143 1.42 -10.67 -15.89
CA MET A 143 1.35 -9.63 -14.86
C MET A 143 1.13 -8.22 -15.42
N VAL A 144 1.02 -8.08 -16.74
CA VAL A 144 0.81 -6.82 -17.44
C VAL A 144 -0.35 -6.97 -18.41
N ALA A 145 -1.32 -6.06 -18.34
CA ALA A 145 -2.48 -6.12 -19.22
C ALA A 145 -2.26 -5.38 -20.54
N GLN A 146 -2.74 -5.98 -21.62
CA GLN A 146 -2.97 -5.32 -22.90
C GLN A 146 -4.42 -4.86 -23.00
N LYS A 147 -4.73 -4.07 -24.03
CA LYS A 147 -6.12 -3.62 -24.29
C LYS A 147 -7.06 -4.82 -24.50
N GLY A 148 -8.18 -4.81 -23.81
CA GLY A 148 -9.18 -5.88 -23.83
C GLY A 148 -8.88 -7.05 -22.86
N GLU A 149 -7.71 -7.07 -22.22
CA GLU A 149 -7.36 -8.10 -21.24
C GLU A 149 -7.94 -7.81 -19.85
N THR A 150 -8.14 -8.88 -19.08
CA THR A 150 -8.66 -8.83 -17.73
C THR A 150 -7.66 -9.41 -16.74
N LEU A 151 -7.26 -8.60 -15.76
CA LEU A 151 -6.48 -9.08 -14.61
C LEU A 151 -7.35 -9.16 -13.37
N ARG A 152 -7.14 -10.22 -12.58
CA ARG A 152 -7.54 -10.29 -11.18
C ARG A 152 -6.30 -10.15 -10.33
N MET A 153 -6.34 -9.24 -9.38
CA MET A 153 -5.25 -8.99 -8.44
C MET A 153 -5.76 -9.22 -7.03
N SER A 154 -4.98 -9.89 -6.21
CA SER A 154 -5.26 -10.03 -4.78
C SER A 154 -4.02 -9.71 -3.96
N TRP A 155 -4.24 -9.06 -2.81
CA TRP A 155 -3.19 -8.75 -1.85
C TRP A 155 -3.81 -8.43 -0.48
N LYS A 156 -2.95 -8.30 0.50
CA LYS A 156 -3.35 -7.85 1.84
C LYS A 156 -2.51 -6.65 2.25
N PHE A 157 -3.11 -5.74 3.01
CA PHE A 157 -2.37 -4.63 3.60
C PHE A 157 -2.90 -4.25 4.97
N CYS A 158 -2.04 -3.59 5.77
CA CYS A 158 -2.39 -2.98 7.03
C CYS A 158 -1.80 -1.57 7.07
N LEU A 159 -2.67 -0.58 7.24
CA LEU A 159 -2.25 0.79 7.50
C LEU A 159 -1.92 0.94 8.99
N PRO A 160 -0.82 1.61 9.36
CA PRO A 160 -0.47 1.74 10.76
C PRO A 160 -1.53 2.53 11.54
N ALA A 161 -1.77 2.12 12.79
CA ALA A 161 -2.64 2.86 13.71
C ALA A 161 -2.18 4.32 13.82
N GLY A 162 -3.12 5.26 13.65
CA GLY A 162 -2.83 6.68 13.70
C GLY A 162 -2.02 7.23 12.51
N MET A 163 -2.04 6.56 11.36
CA MET A 163 -1.49 7.08 10.10
C MET A 163 -1.95 8.51 9.87
N LYS A 164 -1.03 9.38 9.44
CA LYS A 164 -1.30 10.77 9.14
C LYS A 164 -1.34 11.03 7.65
N THR A 165 -2.34 11.79 7.22
CA THR A 165 -2.50 12.22 5.83
C THR A 165 -2.61 13.75 5.75
N THR A 166 -2.49 14.29 4.55
CA THR A 166 -2.76 15.70 4.25
C THR A 166 -3.98 15.81 3.34
N THR A 167 -4.38 17.02 2.97
CA THR A 167 -5.40 17.25 1.94
C THR A 167 -4.89 16.88 0.53
N LYS A 168 -3.60 16.55 0.40
CA LYS A 168 -3.01 16.01 -0.83
C LYS A 168 -3.15 14.50 -0.86
N PHE A 169 -2.63 13.86 -1.88
CA PHE A 169 -2.75 12.42 -2.03
C PHE A 169 -1.76 11.64 -1.13
N SER A 170 -2.22 10.48 -0.66
CA SER A 170 -1.39 9.39 -0.15
C SER A 170 -1.89 8.11 -0.82
N HIS A 171 -1.31 7.76 -1.96
CA HIS A 171 -1.70 6.58 -2.72
C HIS A 171 -1.12 5.32 -2.09
N ILE A 172 -1.97 4.35 -1.86
CA ILE A 172 -1.64 3.02 -1.32
C ILE A 172 -1.54 2.01 -2.46
N HIS A 173 -2.33 2.23 -3.50
CA HIS A 173 -2.36 1.43 -4.71
C HIS A 173 -2.62 2.30 -5.93
N GLN A 174 -2.09 1.90 -7.10
CA GLN A 174 -2.30 2.58 -8.37
C GLN A 174 -2.39 1.56 -9.52
N LEU A 175 -3.32 1.77 -10.45
CA LEU A 175 -3.27 1.18 -11.80
C LEU A 175 -2.73 2.24 -12.75
N LYS A 176 -1.68 1.92 -13.51
CA LYS A 176 -0.97 2.91 -14.31
C LYS A 176 -0.45 2.34 -15.63
N GLY A 177 -0.40 3.18 -16.66
CA GLY A 177 0.20 2.83 -17.93
C GLY A 177 1.72 2.61 -17.85
N ILE A 178 2.22 1.75 -18.74
CA ILE A 178 3.65 1.61 -19.04
C ILE A 178 3.92 2.47 -20.27
N ASP A 179 4.89 3.37 -20.15
CA ASP A 179 5.28 4.26 -21.26
C ASP A 179 5.83 3.48 -22.45
N ASN A 180 5.70 4.06 -23.63
CA ASN A 180 6.34 3.56 -24.84
C ASN A 180 7.81 4.00 -24.91
N LYS A 181 8.52 3.54 -25.94
CA LYS A 181 9.95 3.85 -26.11
C LYS A 181 10.19 5.32 -26.45
N GLU A 182 9.20 5.96 -27.07
CA GLU A 182 9.22 7.36 -27.46
C GLU A 182 8.96 8.30 -26.26
N GLY A 183 8.45 7.77 -25.13
CA GLY A 183 8.17 8.55 -23.94
C GLY A 183 6.97 9.51 -24.07
N ASN A 184 6.03 9.20 -24.96
CA ASN A 184 4.91 10.09 -25.29
C ASN A 184 3.53 9.51 -25.01
N ALA A 185 3.46 8.34 -24.33
CA ALA A 185 2.19 7.77 -23.93
C ALA A 185 1.51 8.58 -22.80
N ASP A 186 0.17 8.49 -22.72
CA ASP A 186 -0.61 9.11 -21.64
C ASP A 186 -0.42 8.38 -20.30
N VAL A 187 0.77 8.46 -19.73
CA VAL A 187 1.11 7.78 -18.45
C VAL A 187 1.33 8.74 -17.28
N GLY A 188 1.02 10.02 -17.45
CA GLY A 188 1.19 11.02 -16.39
C GLY A 188 0.37 10.70 -15.14
N MET A 189 -0.93 10.44 -15.33
CA MET A 189 -1.88 10.12 -14.27
C MET A 189 -2.19 8.62 -14.22
N PRO A 190 -2.41 8.04 -13.01
CA PRO A 190 -2.94 6.68 -12.89
C PRO A 190 -4.41 6.61 -13.33
N LEU A 191 -4.88 5.41 -13.69
CA LEU A 191 -6.29 5.15 -14.02
C LEU A 191 -7.14 5.03 -12.76
N ILE A 192 -6.64 4.23 -11.81
CA ILE A 192 -7.28 3.98 -10.51
C ILE A 192 -6.24 4.24 -9.43
N THR A 193 -6.67 4.84 -8.32
CA THR A 193 -5.86 4.94 -7.11
C THR A 193 -6.68 4.61 -5.87
N PHE A 194 -6.05 3.93 -4.90
CA PHE A 194 -6.50 3.91 -3.52
C PHE A 194 -5.77 5.02 -2.78
N THR A 195 -6.52 5.98 -2.29
CA THR A 195 -5.95 7.21 -1.75
C THR A 195 -6.47 7.47 -0.35
N ALA A 196 -5.56 7.53 0.61
CA ALA A 196 -5.86 8.07 1.94
C ALA A 196 -5.68 9.59 1.91
N ARG A 197 -6.64 10.33 2.48
CA ARG A 197 -6.65 11.81 2.43
C ARG A 197 -7.37 12.43 3.62
N SER A 198 -6.81 13.50 4.15
CA SER A 198 -7.51 14.39 5.09
C SER A 198 -8.46 15.32 4.36
N MET A 199 -9.62 15.53 4.94
CA MET A 199 -10.63 16.46 4.44
C MET A 199 -10.55 17.79 5.21
N SER A 200 -11.13 18.85 4.65
CA SER A 200 -11.14 20.17 5.27
C SER A 200 -11.85 20.23 6.63
N ASN A 201 -12.75 19.30 6.90
CA ASN A 201 -13.44 19.15 8.17
C ASN A 201 -12.66 18.35 9.23
N GLY A 202 -11.41 17.97 8.94
CA GLY A 202 -10.53 17.22 9.84
C GLY A 202 -10.70 15.69 9.82
N THR A 203 -11.69 15.16 9.10
CA THR A 203 -11.83 13.70 8.93
C THR A 203 -10.83 13.15 7.93
N GLN A 204 -10.50 11.87 8.03
CA GLN A 204 -9.68 11.18 7.04
C GLN A 204 -10.53 10.18 6.24
N GLN A 205 -10.31 10.10 4.94
CA GLN A 205 -11.04 9.23 4.03
C GLN A 205 -10.10 8.27 3.30
N PHE A 206 -10.59 7.05 3.09
CA PHE A 206 -10.14 6.16 2.04
C PHE A 206 -10.99 6.43 0.80
N GLN A 207 -10.34 6.65 -0.33
CA GLN A 207 -10.99 6.99 -1.60
C GLN A 207 -10.49 6.08 -2.71
N VAL A 208 -11.41 5.55 -3.52
CA VAL A 208 -11.10 4.93 -4.81
C VAL A 208 -11.39 5.97 -5.88
N ILE A 209 -10.35 6.37 -6.60
CA ILE A 209 -10.43 7.47 -7.56
C ILE A 209 -10.13 6.91 -8.96
N HIS A 210 -11.02 7.15 -9.89
CA HIS A 210 -10.81 6.95 -11.32
C HIS A 210 -10.39 8.27 -11.97
N THR A 211 -9.38 8.21 -12.84
CA THR A 211 -8.95 9.36 -13.65
C THR A 211 -9.12 9.03 -15.13
N SER A 212 -9.96 9.79 -15.81
CA SER A 212 -10.14 9.71 -17.26
C SER A 212 -8.84 10.08 -18.00
N PRO A 213 -8.66 9.68 -19.28
CA PRO A 213 -7.48 10.03 -20.07
C PRO A 213 -7.38 11.54 -20.32
N SER A 214 -6.17 12.01 -20.58
CA SER A 214 -5.90 13.44 -20.86
C SER A 214 -6.65 13.95 -22.10
N SER A 215 -6.86 13.08 -23.09
CA SER A 215 -7.67 13.38 -24.29
C SER A 215 -9.15 13.64 -24.00
N GLN A 216 -9.66 13.19 -22.86
CA GLN A 216 -11.05 13.37 -22.41
C GLN A 216 -11.21 14.47 -21.35
N LYS A 217 -10.27 15.44 -21.28
CA LYS A 217 -10.17 16.38 -20.15
C LYS A 217 -10.01 15.63 -18.83
N SER A 218 -8.78 15.30 -18.50
CA SER A 218 -8.41 14.51 -17.32
C SER A 218 -9.21 14.93 -16.06
N GLU A 219 -10.21 14.15 -15.70
CA GLU A 219 -11.06 14.38 -14.53
C GLU A 219 -10.88 13.26 -13.52
N ASN A 220 -10.61 13.65 -12.27
CA ASN A 220 -10.59 12.73 -11.15
C ASN A 220 -11.99 12.55 -10.58
N THR A 221 -12.55 11.36 -10.72
CA THR A 221 -13.85 11.00 -10.16
C THR A 221 -13.65 10.07 -8.97
N THR A 222 -14.10 10.48 -7.79
CA THR A 222 -14.15 9.57 -6.64
C THR A 222 -15.31 8.61 -6.82
N ILE A 223 -15.01 7.36 -7.20
CA ILE A 223 -16.02 6.32 -7.45
C ILE A 223 -16.45 5.59 -6.17
N TYR A 224 -15.63 5.69 -5.10
CA TYR A 224 -16.00 5.23 -3.76
C TYR A 224 -15.24 6.01 -2.69
N LYS A 225 -15.84 6.19 -1.52
CA LYS A 225 -15.20 6.77 -0.33
C LYS A 225 -15.84 6.25 0.96
N CYS A 226 -14.99 6.09 1.99
CA CYS A 226 -15.43 5.76 3.35
C CYS A 226 -14.44 6.36 4.38
N SER A 227 -14.70 6.15 5.69
CA SER A 227 -13.75 6.56 6.72
C SER A 227 -12.44 5.78 6.60
N LEU A 228 -11.31 6.46 6.75
CA LEU A 228 -10.00 5.80 6.85
C LEU A 228 -9.87 5.00 8.15
N ASP A 229 -10.60 5.37 9.20
CA ASP A 229 -10.52 4.74 10.54
C ASP A 229 -10.82 3.24 10.50
N ASP A 230 -11.68 2.80 9.55
CA ASP A 230 -12.00 1.38 9.35
C ASP A 230 -10.79 0.53 8.92
N PHE A 231 -9.73 1.17 8.41
CA PHE A 231 -8.51 0.53 7.89
C PHE A 231 -7.33 0.61 8.87
N LEU A 232 -7.33 1.59 9.79
CA LEU A 232 -6.18 1.87 10.63
C LEU A 232 -5.93 0.78 11.67
N GLY A 233 -4.70 0.26 11.70
CA GLY A 233 -4.27 -0.80 12.61
C GLY A 233 -4.91 -2.16 12.35
N ARG A 234 -5.50 -2.38 11.17
CA ARG A 234 -6.22 -3.60 10.83
C ARG A 234 -5.78 -4.15 9.49
N TRP A 235 -5.65 -5.47 9.40
CA TRP A 235 -5.42 -6.15 8.15
C TRP A 235 -6.69 -6.18 7.31
N VAL A 236 -6.55 -5.89 6.04
CA VAL A 236 -7.59 -6.05 5.03
C VAL A 236 -7.09 -6.91 3.89
N GLU A 237 -7.97 -7.70 3.32
CA GLU A 237 -7.76 -8.41 2.05
C GLU A 237 -8.45 -7.66 0.92
N VAL A 238 -7.81 -7.65 -0.22
CA VAL A 238 -8.28 -6.99 -1.44
C VAL A 238 -8.36 -7.99 -2.56
N VAL A 239 -9.48 -7.96 -3.29
CA VAL A 239 -9.63 -8.60 -4.60
C VAL A 239 -10.12 -7.54 -5.58
N GLU A 240 -9.34 -7.32 -6.61
CA GLU A 240 -9.59 -6.33 -7.66
C GLU A 240 -9.58 -7.03 -9.01
N THR A 241 -10.64 -6.88 -9.80
CA THR A 241 -10.73 -7.44 -11.17
C THR A 241 -10.99 -6.29 -12.14
N VAL A 242 -10.14 -6.20 -13.16
CA VAL A 242 -10.13 -5.07 -14.08
C VAL A 242 -10.04 -5.56 -15.51
N THR A 243 -11.02 -5.17 -16.34
CA THR A 243 -10.92 -5.29 -17.80
C THR A 243 -10.40 -3.96 -18.34
N PHE A 244 -9.23 -3.99 -18.94
CA PHE A 244 -8.52 -2.79 -19.39
C PHE A 244 -8.94 -2.41 -20.81
N ASP A 245 -9.96 -1.57 -20.91
CA ASP A 245 -10.48 -1.07 -22.19
C ASP A 245 -11.04 0.37 -22.04
N GLU A 246 -11.48 0.97 -23.14
CA GLU A 246 -12.11 2.30 -23.15
C GLU A 246 -13.50 2.28 -22.50
N ASP A 247 -14.20 1.16 -22.57
CA ASP A 247 -15.42 0.88 -21.81
C ASP A 247 -15.22 -0.32 -20.86
N GLY A 248 -14.13 -0.29 -20.14
CA GLY A 248 -13.69 -1.34 -19.23
C GLY A 248 -14.61 -1.54 -18.03
N THR A 249 -14.38 -2.65 -17.32
CA THR A 249 -15.07 -2.99 -16.08
C THR A 249 -14.11 -2.98 -14.92
N TYR A 250 -14.62 -2.62 -13.76
CA TYR A 250 -13.86 -2.57 -12.52
C TYR A 250 -14.66 -3.20 -11.40
N GLU A 251 -14.10 -4.23 -10.76
CA GLU A 251 -14.70 -4.86 -9.59
C GLU A 251 -13.72 -4.80 -8.44
N LEU A 252 -14.18 -4.36 -7.29
CA LEU A 252 -13.37 -4.25 -6.08
C LEU A 252 -14.12 -4.74 -4.87
N LEU A 253 -13.49 -5.68 -4.16
CA LEU A 253 -13.86 -6.09 -2.82
C LEU A 253 -12.70 -5.83 -1.88
N ILE A 254 -12.94 -5.08 -0.80
CA ILE A 254 -12.02 -4.97 0.33
C ILE A 254 -12.74 -5.43 1.58
N ARG A 255 -12.18 -6.42 2.27
CA ARG A 255 -12.73 -6.98 3.48
C ARG A 255 -11.74 -6.89 4.62
N ARG A 256 -12.20 -6.52 5.78
CA ARG A 256 -11.43 -6.53 7.02
C ARG A 256 -11.27 -7.96 7.51
N MET A 257 -10.07 -8.33 7.97
CA MET A 257 -9.76 -9.74 8.24
C MET A 257 -10.12 -10.19 9.66
N ASP A 258 -10.23 -9.26 10.61
CA ASP A 258 -10.54 -9.57 12.01
C ASP A 258 -12.04 -9.89 12.24
N ASP A 259 -12.95 -9.28 11.47
CA ASP A 259 -14.39 -9.45 11.64
C ASP A 259 -15.14 -9.74 10.32
N GLY A 260 -14.42 -9.83 9.21
CA GLY A 260 -15.00 -10.11 7.89
C GLY A 260 -15.84 -8.97 7.30
N LYS A 261 -15.82 -7.77 7.90
CA LYS A 261 -16.62 -6.62 7.42
C LYS A 261 -16.18 -6.20 6.01
N GLU A 262 -17.13 -6.17 5.08
CA GLU A 262 -16.91 -5.59 3.76
C GLU A 262 -16.80 -4.06 3.88
N LEU A 263 -15.61 -3.52 3.65
CA LEU A 263 -15.34 -2.08 3.70
C LEU A 263 -15.62 -1.41 2.36
N VAL A 264 -15.32 -2.11 1.27
CA VAL A 264 -15.56 -1.66 -0.11
C VAL A 264 -16.14 -2.83 -0.91
N LYS A 265 -17.22 -2.58 -1.62
CA LYS A 265 -17.78 -3.51 -2.61
C LYS A 265 -18.41 -2.71 -3.73
N ILE A 266 -17.73 -2.63 -4.86
CA ILE A 266 -18.18 -1.86 -6.03
C ILE A 266 -17.91 -2.63 -7.32
N SER A 267 -18.74 -2.39 -8.33
CA SER A 267 -18.58 -2.98 -9.65
C SER A 267 -19.04 -2.03 -10.77
N PRO A 268 -18.45 -0.82 -10.88
CA PRO A 268 -18.77 0.10 -11.97
C PRO A 268 -18.36 -0.47 -13.33
N LYS A 269 -19.16 -0.14 -14.34
CA LYS A 269 -18.96 -0.52 -15.75
C LYS A 269 -18.77 0.73 -16.59
N ASN A 270 -18.28 0.54 -17.81
CA ASN A 270 -18.06 1.61 -18.79
C ASN A 270 -17.12 2.68 -18.24
N LEU A 271 -16.06 2.28 -17.53
CA LEU A 271 -14.98 3.15 -17.16
C LEU A 271 -13.91 3.15 -18.25
N TRP A 272 -13.37 4.32 -18.53
CA TRP A 272 -12.21 4.42 -19.43
C TRP A 272 -10.94 3.93 -18.71
N LEU A 273 -10.62 2.65 -18.88
CA LEU A 273 -9.50 1.97 -18.21
C LEU A 273 -8.37 1.64 -19.19
N TRP A 274 -8.17 2.48 -20.18
CA TRP A 274 -7.04 2.41 -21.12
C TRP A 274 -6.33 3.75 -21.20
N ARG A 275 -5.04 3.73 -21.53
CA ARG A 275 -4.23 4.93 -21.78
C ARG A 275 -3.64 4.86 -23.18
N GLU A 276 -3.83 5.91 -23.96
CA GLU A 276 -3.34 6.00 -25.32
C GLU A 276 -1.80 5.94 -25.38
N GLY A 277 -1.28 5.20 -26.34
CA GLY A 277 0.16 5.05 -26.56
C GLY A 277 0.88 4.16 -25.58
N THR A 278 0.22 3.60 -24.56
CA THR A 278 0.88 2.72 -23.59
C THR A 278 1.24 1.37 -24.20
N THR A 279 2.30 0.75 -23.69
CA THR A 279 2.70 -0.62 -24.02
C THR A 279 2.06 -1.67 -23.12
N GLY A 280 1.23 -1.26 -22.18
CA GLY A 280 0.48 -2.09 -21.25
C GLY A 280 0.07 -1.32 -20.01
N LEU A 281 -0.77 -1.95 -19.18
CA LEU A 281 -1.22 -1.41 -17.91
C LEU A 281 -0.79 -2.32 -16.76
N ARG A 282 -0.51 -1.73 -15.62
CA ARG A 282 0.11 -2.42 -14.49
C ARG A 282 -0.27 -1.86 -13.15
N PRO A 283 -0.26 -2.70 -12.10
CA PRO A 283 -0.44 -2.27 -10.71
C PRO A 283 0.86 -1.75 -10.08
N LYS A 284 0.67 -0.97 -9.02
CA LYS A 284 1.68 -0.54 -8.05
C LYS A 284 1.07 -0.56 -6.65
N TRP A 285 1.86 -0.93 -5.64
CA TRP A 285 1.44 -0.97 -4.24
C TRP A 285 2.53 -0.40 -3.34
N GLY A 286 2.14 0.24 -2.24
CA GLY A 286 3.05 0.84 -1.28
C GLY A 286 2.53 2.16 -0.75
N LEU A 287 3.39 3.15 -0.58
CA LEU A 287 3.02 4.51 -0.20
C LEU A 287 3.68 5.53 -1.14
N TYR A 288 2.84 6.26 -1.87
CA TYR A 288 3.25 7.42 -2.65
C TYR A 288 2.46 8.64 -2.17
N ARG A 289 3.11 9.53 -1.43
CA ARG A 289 2.43 10.68 -0.81
C ARG A 289 3.02 12.01 -1.23
N HIS A 290 2.14 13.00 -1.32
CA HIS A 290 2.46 14.40 -1.59
C HIS A 290 2.33 15.21 -0.31
N PHE A 291 3.36 15.94 0.08
CA PHE A 291 3.39 16.73 1.31
C PHE A 291 3.53 18.25 1.08
N GLY A 292 3.13 18.71 -0.10
CA GLY A 292 3.10 20.13 -0.47
C GLY A 292 4.39 20.62 -1.10
N VAL A 293 4.26 21.68 -1.89
CA VAL A 293 5.39 22.36 -2.50
C VAL A 293 6.40 22.76 -1.44
N ASN A 294 7.68 22.48 -1.69
CA ASN A 294 8.76 22.73 -0.73
C ASN A 294 8.50 22.11 0.66
N ARG A 295 7.84 20.95 0.71
CA ARG A 295 7.54 20.21 1.93
C ARG A 295 6.64 20.98 2.92
N SER A 296 5.81 21.89 2.44
CA SER A 296 5.00 22.80 3.28
C SER A 296 4.07 22.08 4.27
N ASN A 297 3.63 20.85 3.95
CA ASN A 297 2.76 20.02 4.80
C ASN A 297 3.50 18.89 5.52
N ALA A 298 4.83 18.85 5.47
CA ALA A 298 5.60 17.77 6.11
C ALA A 298 5.35 17.68 7.63
N HIS A 299 5.14 18.82 8.28
CA HIS A 299 4.82 18.93 9.71
C HIS A 299 3.48 18.28 10.11
N LEU A 300 2.59 18.01 9.16
CA LEU A 300 1.31 17.32 9.37
C LEU A 300 1.43 15.80 9.28
N LEU A 301 2.57 15.31 8.79
CA LEU A 301 2.84 13.91 8.55
C LEU A 301 3.84 13.37 9.58
N ARG A 302 4.01 12.08 9.61
CA ARG A 302 5.01 11.37 10.39
C ARG A 302 5.72 10.34 9.54
N ASP A 303 6.74 9.69 10.08
CA ASP A 303 7.29 8.47 9.53
C ASP A 303 6.20 7.40 9.54
N GLU A 304 6.08 6.65 8.45
CA GLU A 304 5.06 5.62 8.30
C GLU A 304 5.69 4.29 7.91
N CYS A 305 5.08 3.21 8.40
CA CYS A 305 5.38 1.86 8.00
C CYS A 305 4.07 1.16 7.66
N LEU A 306 3.82 0.94 6.38
CA LEU A 306 2.68 0.18 5.89
C LEU A 306 3.10 -1.28 5.73
N LYS A 307 2.21 -2.21 6.06
CA LYS A 307 2.47 -3.63 5.86
C LYS A 307 1.69 -4.16 4.68
N PHE A 308 2.32 -5.03 3.89
CA PHE A 308 1.73 -5.70 2.75
C PHE A 308 2.15 -7.16 2.69
N THR A 309 1.32 -8.00 2.07
CA THR A 309 1.66 -9.40 1.77
C THR A 309 0.72 -10.00 0.72
N ASP A 310 1.02 -11.20 0.26
CA ASP A 310 0.15 -12.03 -0.58
C ASP A 310 -0.20 -11.41 -1.93
N PHE A 311 0.75 -10.75 -2.56
CA PHE A 311 0.53 -10.19 -3.88
C PHE A 311 0.43 -11.30 -4.93
N TYR A 312 -0.70 -11.35 -5.59
CA TYR A 312 -0.93 -12.30 -6.69
C TYR A 312 -1.67 -11.61 -7.82
N ILE A 313 -1.25 -11.88 -9.03
CA ILE A 313 -1.86 -11.40 -10.27
C ILE A 313 -2.21 -12.60 -11.13
N GLU A 314 -3.45 -12.67 -11.57
CA GLU A 314 -3.98 -13.68 -12.46
C GLU A 314 -4.55 -13.02 -13.71
N LYS A 315 -4.09 -13.41 -14.88
CA LYS A 315 -4.69 -13.01 -16.14
C LYS A 315 -5.85 -13.95 -16.45
N LEU A 316 -7.07 -13.41 -16.50
CA LEU A 316 -8.29 -14.18 -16.75
C LEU A 316 -8.63 -14.27 -18.24
N LYS A 317 -8.21 -13.29 -19.02
CA LYS A 317 -8.48 -13.19 -20.45
C LYS A 317 -7.39 -12.33 -21.10
#